data_a72ca92f55a99206e92e6c39ec220354
#
_entry.id   a72ca92f55a99206e92e6c39ec220354
#
_cell.length_a   1.000
_cell.length_b   1.000
_cell.length_c   1.000
_cell.angle_alpha   90.00
_cell.angle_beta   90.00
_cell.angle_gamma   90.00
#
_symmetry.space_group_name_H-M   'P 1'
#
loop_
_entity.id
_entity.type
_entity.pdbx_description
1 polymer ?
#
loop_
_entity_poly.entity_id
_entity_poly.type
_entity_poly.pdbx_seq_one_letter_code
_entity_poly.pdbx_strand_id
1 'polypeptide(L)'
;SSSSSISSSSLTATGTAATPTACAEAVGVRLFHSPRMPRAGAPLRLIAVSDRPLEAELKVKGPGAGAPVAAERRGAYPYWWLLEVDQAELGSYEATLSGAGVRACATIAVSAADDASPAAPAGWGTVWPVFRAWDRDLENLYSAWIEKLFDDPLDAQPTWPVLHEVLRQPSRNFLYDHLGYGEDDPARHAPRIDPDCADLPYFLRAYFAFKLGLPFGYSRCTRGGSGGPPTCVRWSNSMTASKIEGRHPAKRLSNFLAVNLANAVHSGAVRTAATDDATDYYPIELSRQTLRPGTIFADPYGHILVVARRVPQTAEASGMLFAI
;
A
#
# COMPACT_ATOMS: atom_id res chain seq x y z
N SER A 1 -58.51 -17.26 57.11
CA SER A 1 -58.55 -16.38 55.92
C SER A 1 -57.58 -15.21 56.12
N SER A 2 -56.45 -15.32 55.59
CA SER A 2 -55.45 -14.27 55.64
C SER A 2 -55.05 -13.88 54.19
N SER A 3 -55.43 -12.70 53.79
CA SER A 3 -55.07 -12.11 52.46
C SER A 3 -53.74 -11.47 52.58
N SER A 4 -52.78 -11.91 51.73
CA SER A 4 -51.46 -11.25 51.56
C SER A 4 -51.52 -10.40 50.34
N SER A 5 -51.29 -9.09 50.50
CA SER A 5 -51.13 -8.11 49.47
C SER A 5 -49.71 -8.15 48.95
N ILE A 6 -49.54 -8.32 47.64
CA ILE A 6 -48.25 -8.26 46.94
C ILE A 6 -48.05 -6.82 46.44
N SER A 7 -47.01 -6.16 46.94
CA SER A 7 -46.58 -4.85 46.48
C SER A 7 -45.68 -5.00 45.25
N SER A 8 -46.06 -4.40 44.13
CA SER A 8 -45.29 -4.33 42.90
C SER A 8 -44.23 -3.20 43.00
N SER A 9 -42.96 -3.56 43.11
CA SER A 9 -41.86 -2.63 43.02
C SER A 9 -41.47 -2.44 41.55
N SER A 10 -41.66 -1.27 41.03
CA SER A 10 -41.18 -0.86 39.71
C SER A 10 -39.65 -0.63 39.73
N LEU A 11 -38.93 -1.51 39.07
CA LEU A 11 -37.50 -1.32 38.78
C LEU A 11 -37.33 -0.31 37.65
N THR A 12 -36.91 0.89 37.96
CA THR A 12 -36.39 1.86 37.02
C THR A 12 -35.01 1.38 36.55
N ALA A 13 -34.93 0.94 35.29
CA ALA A 13 -33.68 0.62 34.65
C ALA A 13 -32.92 1.92 34.35
N THR A 14 -31.93 2.23 35.15
CA THR A 14 -30.91 3.23 34.85
C THR A 14 -30.05 2.71 33.72
N GLY A 15 -30.30 3.22 32.50
CA GLY A 15 -29.43 2.97 31.35
C GLY A 15 -28.06 3.55 31.64
N THR A 16 -27.09 2.69 31.88
CA THR A 16 -25.69 3.02 31.93
C THR A 16 -25.29 3.46 30.50
N ALA A 17 -25.03 4.73 30.32
CA ALA A 17 -24.42 5.25 29.09
C ALA A 17 -23.09 4.48 28.89
N ALA A 18 -23.00 3.72 27.81
CA ALA A 18 -21.80 3.01 27.45
C ALA A 18 -20.67 4.03 27.27
N THR A 19 -19.63 3.90 28.07
CA THR A 19 -18.39 4.67 27.95
C THR A 19 -17.91 4.51 26.50
N PRO A 20 -17.53 5.59 25.79
CA PRO A 20 -17.04 5.47 24.44
C PRO A 20 -15.83 4.53 24.44
N THR A 21 -15.95 3.43 23.75
CA THR A 21 -14.91 2.40 23.65
C THR A 21 -13.66 3.08 23.10
N ALA A 22 -12.56 2.95 23.82
CA ALA A 22 -11.26 3.50 23.41
C ALA A 22 -10.96 3.09 21.95
N CYS A 23 -10.27 3.96 21.24
CA CYS A 23 -9.86 3.75 19.86
C CYS A 23 -8.97 2.49 19.78
N ALA A 24 -9.40 1.46 19.07
CA ALA A 24 -8.72 0.19 18.97
C ALA A 24 -8.61 -0.28 17.52
N GLU A 25 -7.58 -1.05 17.22
CA GLU A 25 -7.46 -1.77 15.95
C GLU A 25 -8.47 -2.94 15.96
N ALA A 26 -9.22 -3.11 14.87
CA ALA A 26 -10.09 -4.26 14.70
C ALA A 26 -9.36 -5.35 13.91
N VAL A 27 -9.55 -6.60 14.29
CA VAL A 27 -8.92 -7.75 13.62
C VAL A 27 -9.30 -7.79 12.15
N GLY A 28 -8.28 -7.84 11.26
CA GLY A 28 -8.44 -7.88 9.82
C GLY A 28 -8.84 -6.54 9.19
N VAL A 29 -8.63 -5.44 9.93
CA VAL A 29 -8.80 -4.07 9.45
C VAL A 29 -7.64 -3.22 9.92
N ARG A 30 -6.99 -2.52 9.02
CA ARG A 30 -5.90 -1.60 9.35
C ARG A 30 -6.13 -0.24 8.73
N LEU A 31 -5.82 0.80 9.52
CA LEU A 31 -5.83 2.19 9.08
C LEU A 31 -4.39 2.66 8.84
N PHE A 32 -4.19 3.35 7.73
CA PHE A 32 -2.94 3.98 7.34
C PHE A 32 -3.17 5.45 7.01
N HIS A 33 -2.10 6.22 7.04
CA HIS A 33 -2.13 7.60 6.55
C HIS A 33 -0.88 7.94 5.75
N SER A 34 -1.01 8.90 4.86
CA SER A 34 0.08 9.45 4.06
C SER A 34 -0.14 10.97 3.92
N PRO A 35 0.90 11.79 4.09
CA PRO A 35 2.29 11.47 4.40
C PRO A 35 2.50 10.92 5.82
N ARG A 36 3.70 10.36 6.08
CA ARG A 36 4.07 9.82 7.40
C ARG A 36 4.07 10.88 8.50
N MET A 37 4.41 12.12 8.15
CA MET A 37 4.39 13.29 9.02
C MET A 37 3.54 14.38 8.36
N PRO A 38 2.22 14.37 8.57
CA PRO A 38 1.32 15.32 7.94
C PRO A 38 1.57 16.74 8.45
N ARG A 39 1.39 17.72 7.56
CA ARG A 39 1.58 19.14 7.84
C ARG A 39 0.36 19.93 7.45
N ALA A 40 0.12 21.02 8.18
CA ALA A 40 -0.94 21.97 7.88
C ALA A 40 -0.75 22.57 6.48
N GLY A 41 -1.85 22.68 5.73
CA GLY A 41 -1.86 23.18 4.36
C GLY A 41 -1.45 22.13 3.29
N ALA A 42 -1.08 20.91 3.69
CA ALA A 42 -0.74 19.83 2.79
C ALA A 42 -1.85 18.75 2.77
N PRO A 43 -1.93 17.93 1.71
CA PRO A 43 -2.88 16.83 1.65
C PRO A 43 -2.62 15.78 2.73
N LEU A 44 -3.70 15.29 3.34
CA LEU A 44 -3.70 14.13 4.23
C LEU A 44 -4.57 13.04 3.63
N ARG A 45 -3.99 11.89 3.35
CA ARG A 45 -4.69 10.72 2.82
C ARG A 45 -4.84 9.68 3.92
N LEU A 46 -6.05 9.19 4.08
CA LEU A 46 -6.43 8.16 5.05
C LEU A 46 -6.87 6.93 4.28
N ILE A 47 -6.23 5.80 4.54
CA ILE A 47 -6.47 4.55 3.84
C ILE A 47 -6.86 3.50 4.87
N ALA A 48 -8.01 2.85 4.67
CA ALA A 48 -8.36 1.65 5.40
C ALA A 48 -8.27 0.45 4.47
N VAL A 49 -7.77 -0.68 4.97
CA VAL A 49 -7.72 -1.94 4.23
C VAL A 49 -8.37 -3.05 5.04
N SER A 50 -9.01 -4.00 4.36
CA SER A 50 -9.62 -5.18 4.98
C SER A 50 -9.50 -6.39 4.06
N ASP A 51 -9.28 -7.56 4.65
CA ASP A 51 -9.34 -8.85 3.96
C ASP A 51 -10.75 -9.44 3.87
N ARG A 52 -11.76 -8.72 4.37
CA ARG A 52 -13.17 -9.13 4.38
C ARG A 52 -14.04 -8.04 3.75
N PRO A 53 -15.12 -8.42 3.04
CA PRO A 53 -16.11 -7.46 2.61
C PRO A 53 -16.83 -6.90 3.84
N LEU A 54 -16.66 -5.60 4.08
CA LEU A 54 -17.33 -4.92 5.20
C LEU A 54 -18.25 -3.84 4.64
N GLU A 55 -19.48 -3.82 5.14
CA GLU A 55 -20.39 -2.69 4.99
C GLU A 55 -20.05 -1.65 6.05
N ALA A 56 -18.98 -0.91 5.80
CA ALA A 56 -18.42 0.07 6.73
C ALA A 56 -18.08 1.36 5.97
N GLU A 57 -18.05 2.46 6.71
CA GLU A 57 -17.75 3.79 6.20
C GLU A 57 -16.51 4.33 6.92
N LEU A 58 -15.57 4.86 6.13
CA LEU A 58 -14.42 5.58 6.66
C LEU A 58 -14.78 7.05 6.81
N LYS A 59 -14.62 7.57 8.01
CA LYS A 59 -14.86 8.98 8.37
C LYS A 59 -13.63 9.57 9.02
N VAL A 60 -13.49 10.88 8.89
CA VAL A 60 -12.47 11.64 9.60
C VAL A 60 -13.12 12.79 10.35
N LYS A 61 -12.65 13.04 11.57
CA LYS A 61 -12.94 14.21 12.37
C LYS A 61 -11.63 14.96 12.60
N GLY A 62 -11.56 16.20 12.17
CA GLY A 62 -10.41 17.09 12.31
C GLY A 62 -10.72 18.33 13.16
N PRO A 63 -9.77 19.27 13.25
CA PRO A 63 -9.93 20.51 14.01
C PRO A 63 -11.02 21.44 13.46
N GLY A 64 -11.21 21.46 12.13
CA GLY A 64 -12.23 22.27 11.48
C GLY A 64 -13.60 21.60 11.50
N ALA A 65 -14.67 22.41 11.52
CA ALA A 65 -16.07 21.97 11.46
C ALA A 65 -16.52 21.61 10.02
N GLY A 66 -15.61 21.15 9.17
CA GLY A 66 -15.93 20.77 7.79
C GLY A 66 -16.89 19.58 7.71
N ALA A 67 -17.73 19.56 6.67
CA ALA A 67 -18.58 18.41 6.40
C ALA A 67 -17.71 17.15 6.23
N PRO A 68 -18.15 15.98 6.73
CA PRO A 68 -17.40 14.76 6.55
C PRO A 68 -17.24 14.46 5.06
N VAL A 69 -16.01 14.36 4.60
CA VAL A 69 -15.73 13.90 3.24
C VAL A 69 -16.06 12.40 3.19
N ALA A 70 -16.86 12.00 2.24
CA ALA A 70 -17.19 10.60 2.06
C ALA A 70 -15.99 9.85 1.47
N ALA A 71 -15.61 8.76 2.12
CA ALA A 71 -14.56 7.90 1.62
C ALA A 71 -15.06 7.08 0.43
N GLU A 72 -14.25 6.94 -0.58
CA GLU A 72 -14.49 6.02 -1.66
C GLU A 72 -14.15 4.59 -1.21
N ARG A 73 -15.15 3.68 -1.24
CA ARG A 73 -14.93 2.23 -1.03
C ARG A 73 -14.61 1.57 -2.36
N ARG A 74 -13.54 0.80 -2.39
CA ARG A 74 -13.07 0.08 -3.58
C ARG A 74 -12.58 -1.32 -3.24
N GLY A 75 -12.12 -2.00 -4.27
CA GLY A 75 -11.52 -3.33 -4.19
C GLY A 75 -12.53 -4.47 -4.24
N ALA A 76 -12.06 -5.57 -4.79
CA ALA A 76 -12.78 -6.83 -4.81
C ALA A 76 -12.08 -7.90 -3.95
N TYR A 77 -10.91 -7.61 -3.49
CA TYR A 77 -10.00 -8.28 -2.57
C TYR A 77 -8.57 -7.79 -2.83
N PRO A 78 -7.93 -7.12 -1.84
CA PRO A 78 -8.52 -6.64 -0.59
C PRO A 78 -9.61 -5.59 -0.82
N TYR A 79 -10.42 -5.34 0.19
CA TYR A 79 -11.34 -4.22 0.24
C TYR A 79 -10.62 -3.03 0.87
N TRP A 80 -10.84 -1.84 0.34
CA TRP A 80 -10.15 -0.66 0.84
C TRP A 80 -11.00 0.61 0.68
N TRP A 81 -10.68 1.60 1.48
CA TRP A 81 -11.31 2.91 1.50
C TRP A 81 -10.21 3.97 1.44
N LEU A 82 -10.45 5.00 0.66
CA LEU A 82 -9.57 6.17 0.58
C LEU A 82 -10.40 7.42 0.88
N LEU A 83 -9.89 8.25 1.79
CA LEU A 83 -10.41 9.56 2.10
C LEU A 83 -9.25 10.55 2.02
N GLU A 84 -9.43 11.64 1.29
CA GLU A 84 -8.44 12.70 1.14
C GLU A 84 -8.95 13.99 1.77
N VAL A 85 -8.08 14.65 2.53
CA VAL A 85 -8.25 16.00 3.05
C VAL A 85 -7.22 16.85 2.33
N ASP A 86 -7.67 17.67 1.37
CA ASP A 86 -6.77 18.39 0.44
C ASP A 86 -5.84 19.37 1.16
N GLN A 87 -6.32 20.04 2.21
CA GLN A 87 -5.57 20.98 3.02
C GLN A 87 -5.85 20.68 4.50
N ALA A 88 -5.00 19.83 5.08
CA ALA A 88 -5.13 19.49 6.49
C ALA A 88 -4.83 20.71 7.37
N GLU A 89 -5.65 20.93 8.38
CA GLU A 89 -5.42 21.97 9.40
C GLU A 89 -4.49 21.44 10.49
N LEU A 90 -3.80 22.36 11.17
CA LEU A 90 -3.00 22.04 12.35
C LEU A 90 -3.86 21.43 13.45
N GLY A 91 -3.44 20.29 13.99
CA GLY A 91 -4.13 19.65 15.12
C GLY A 91 -4.26 18.14 14.98
N SER A 92 -5.23 17.57 15.67
CA SER A 92 -5.46 16.13 15.73
C SER A 92 -6.64 15.73 14.88
N TYR A 93 -6.44 14.69 14.07
CA TYR A 93 -7.48 14.03 13.28
C TYR A 93 -7.76 12.65 13.85
N GLU A 94 -9.03 12.29 13.95
CA GLU A 94 -9.49 10.94 14.29
C GLU A 94 -10.12 10.31 13.04
N ALA A 95 -9.44 9.31 12.48
CA ALA A 95 -9.97 8.48 11.41
C ALA A 95 -10.70 7.29 12.01
N THR A 96 -11.92 7.01 11.55
CA THR A 96 -12.74 5.91 12.04
C THR A 96 -13.36 5.15 10.87
N LEU A 97 -13.09 3.85 10.78
CA LEU A 97 -13.85 2.92 9.93
C LEU A 97 -14.88 2.23 10.82
N SER A 98 -16.17 2.40 10.54
CA SER A 98 -17.24 1.84 11.35
C SER A 98 -18.38 1.32 10.50
N GLY A 99 -18.96 0.20 10.93
CA GLY A 99 -20.11 -0.47 10.32
C GLY A 99 -20.02 -1.98 10.47
N ALA A 100 -21.15 -2.68 10.25
CA ALA A 100 -21.24 -4.14 10.28
C ALA A 100 -20.58 -4.81 11.52
N GLY A 101 -20.68 -4.17 12.69
CA GLY A 101 -20.09 -4.69 13.95
C GLY A 101 -18.57 -4.48 14.06
N VAL A 102 -17.95 -3.75 13.13
CA VAL A 102 -16.53 -3.38 13.13
C VAL A 102 -16.37 -1.91 13.48
N ARG A 103 -15.40 -1.60 14.32
CA ARG A 103 -14.93 -0.24 14.55
C ARG A 103 -13.42 -0.28 14.69
N ALA A 104 -12.74 0.38 13.75
CA ALA A 104 -11.31 0.63 13.83
C ALA A 104 -11.07 2.14 13.78
N CYS A 105 -10.11 2.64 14.53
CA CYS A 105 -9.79 4.05 14.52
C CYS A 105 -8.30 4.32 14.72
N ALA A 106 -7.86 5.49 14.24
CA ALA A 106 -6.50 5.97 14.38
C ALA A 106 -6.51 7.49 14.63
N THR A 107 -5.59 7.93 15.48
CA THR A 107 -5.36 9.36 15.72
C THR A 107 -4.12 9.79 14.95
N ILE A 108 -4.24 10.87 14.18
CA ILE A 108 -3.18 11.43 13.35
C ILE A 108 -2.92 12.88 13.79
N ALA A 109 -1.68 13.18 14.15
CA ALA A 109 -1.27 14.55 14.46
C ALA A 109 -0.77 15.25 13.20
N VAL A 110 -1.34 16.42 12.91
CA VAL A 110 -0.89 17.31 11.84
C VAL A 110 -0.10 18.44 12.47
N SER A 111 1.17 18.59 12.11
CA SER A 111 2.08 19.61 12.62
C SER A 111 1.98 20.92 11.82
N ALA A 112 2.61 21.99 12.31
CA ALA A 112 2.63 23.26 11.61
C ALA A 112 3.32 23.18 10.25
N ALA A 113 2.91 24.03 9.31
CA ALA A 113 3.45 24.03 7.95
C ALA A 113 4.94 24.40 7.89
N ASP A 114 5.36 25.27 8.78
CA ASP A 114 6.72 25.81 8.91
C ASP A 114 7.65 24.96 9.78
N ASP A 115 7.15 23.93 10.43
CA ASP A 115 7.99 22.94 11.07
C ASP A 115 9.00 22.39 10.05
N ALA A 116 10.28 22.43 10.40
CA ALA A 116 11.32 21.99 9.49
C ALA A 116 11.01 20.58 8.97
N SER A 117 10.95 20.43 7.63
CA SER A 117 10.93 19.09 7.07
C SER A 117 12.12 18.32 7.63
N PRO A 118 11.94 17.11 8.12
CA PRO A 118 13.07 16.36 8.61
C PRO A 118 14.11 16.33 7.50
N ALA A 119 15.31 16.77 7.81
CA ALA A 119 16.39 16.69 6.85
C ALA A 119 16.53 15.23 6.41
N ALA A 120 16.54 15.02 5.10
CA ALA A 120 16.75 13.68 4.58
C ALA A 120 18.08 13.14 5.14
N PRO A 121 18.09 11.98 5.80
CA PRO A 121 19.29 11.48 6.45
C PRO A 121 20.45 11.36 5.45
N ALA A 122 21.60 11.93 5.79
CA ALA A 122 22.77 11.99 4.90
C ALA A 122 23.36 10.59 4.59
N GLY A 123 23.11 9.62 5.45
CA GLY A 123 23.54 8.23 5.24
C GLY A 123 22.78 7.29 6.16
N TRP A 124 22.29 6.20 5.60
CA TRP A 124 21.61 5.16 6.35
C TRP A 124 22.45 3.89 6.53
N GLY A 125 23.65 3.84 5.93
CA GLY A 125 24.39 2.59 5.82
C GLY A 125 23.70 1.52 4.95
N THR A 126 22.49 1.81 4.48
CA THR A 126 21.65 0.97 3.62
C THR A 126 21.01 1.82 2.54
N VAL A 127 20.36 1.21 1.55
CA VAL A 127 19.61 1.94 0.51
C VAL A 127 18.48 2.75 1.14
N TRP A 128 17.71 2.12 2.04
CA TRP A 128 16.75 2.77 2.95
C TRP A 128 16.71 2.01 4.29
N PRO A 129 16.31 2.67 5.39
CA PRO A 129 16.19 2.02 6.68
C PRO A 129 14.98 1.08 6.69
N VAL A 130 15.19 -0.09 7.29
CA VAL A 130 14.13 -1.08 7.52
C VAL A 130 13.73 -1.03 8.98
N PHE A 131 12.47 -0.74 9.25
CA PHE A 131 11.91 -0.64 10.60
C PHE A 131 10.56 -1.34 10.75
N ARG A 132 10.07 -1.99 9.68
CA ARG A 132 8.87 -2.80 9.66
C ARG A 132 9.12 -4.13 8.98
N ALA A 133 8.31 -5.12 9.28
CA ALA A 133 8.24 -6.38 8.53
C ALA A 133 6.99 -6.37 7.65
N TRP A 134 6.98 -7.18 6.59
CA TRP A 134 5.79 -7.45 5.82
C TRP A 134 4.79 -8.25 6.67
N ASP A 135 3.55 -7.84 6.63
CA ASP A 135 2.41 -8.53 7.21
C ASP A 135 1.22 -8.52 6.25
N ARG A 136 0.12 -9.14 6.65
CA ARG A 136 -1.08 -9.23 5.82
C ARG A 136 -1.67 -7.87 5.50
N ASP A 137 -1.66 -6.95 6.43
CA ASP A 137 -2.24 -5.62 6.26
C ASP A 137 -1.43 -4.78 5.29
N LEU A 138 -0.09 -4.90 5.32
CA LEU A 138 0.81 -4.24 4.37
C LEU A 138 0.70 -4.85 2.96
N GLU A 139 0.48 -6.16 2.86
CA GLU A 139 0.17 -6.80 1.57
C GLU A 139 -1.19 -6.31 1.02
N ASN A 140 -2.18 -6.12 1.88
CA ASN A 140 -3.46 -5.53 1.49
C ASN A 140 -3.29 -4.07 1.05
N LEU A 141 -2.49 -3.30 1.76
CA LEU A 141 -2.17 -1.92 1.39
C LEU A 141 -1.40 -1.85 0.05
N TYR A 142 -0.47 -2.77 -0.18
CA TYR A 142 0.23 -2.88 -1.46
C TYR A 142 -0.73 -3.15 -2.62
N SER A 143 -1.66 -4.07 -2.44
CA SER A 143 -2.69 -4.36 -3.46
C SER A 143 -3.60 -3.16 -3.71
N ALA A 144 -4.05 -2.46 -2.66
CA ALA A 144 -4.84 -1.25 -2.78
C ALA A 144 -4.07 -0.13 -3.51
N TRP A 145 -2.77 -0.01 -3.22
CA TRP A 145 -1.90 0.95 -3.89
C TRP A 145 -1.74 0.66 -5.39
N ILE A 146 -1.51 -0.59 -5.76
CA ILE A 146 -1.43 -1.01 -7.18
C ILE A 146 -2.76 -0.71 -7.89
N GLU A 147 -3.90 -1.08 -7.30
CA GLU A 147 -5.20 -0.82 -7.90
C GLU A 147 -5.45 0.68 -8.10
N LYS A 148 -5.10 1.51 -7.11
CA LYS A 148 -5.24 2.97 -7.23
C LYS A 148 -4.29 3.58 -8.24
N LEU A 149 -3.05 3.08 -8.30
CA LEU A 149 -2.02 3.60 -9.18
C LEU A 149 -2.41 3.46 -10.67
N PHE A 150 -3.01 2.33 -11.02
CA PHE A 150 -3.40 1.97 -12.38
C PHE A 150 -4.92 1.99 -12.59
N ASP A 151 -5.61 2.85 -11.86
CA ASP A 151 -7.06 2.99 -11.94
C ASP A 151 -7.45 3.84 -13.16
N ASP A 152 -8.06 3.19 -14.13
CA ASP A 152 -8.69 3.80 -15.30
C ASP A 152 -10.10 3.24 -15.53
N PRO A 153 -10.95 3.92 -16.30
CA PRO A 153 -12.22 3.38 -16.73
C PRO A 153 -12.05 2.00 -17.39
N LEU A 154 -13.00 1.10 -17.14
CA LEU A 154 -12.90 -0.31 -17.60
C LEU A 154 -12.91 -0.45 -19.13
N ASP A 155 -13.46 0.53 -19.83
CA ASP A 155 -13.51 0.63 -21.30
C ASP A 155 -12.34 1.41 -21.90
N ALA A 156 -11.50 2.00 -21.07
CA ALA A 156 -10.29 2.66 -21.51
C ALA A 156 -9.24 1.63 -21.96
N GLN A 157 -8.45 2.03 -22.94
CA GLN A 157 -7.24 1.31 -23.34
C GLN A 157 -6.02 2.20 -23.02
N PRO A 158 -5.68 2.36 -21.75
CA PRO A 158 -4.64 3.28 -21.36
C PRO A 158 -3.28 2.80 -21.87
N THR A 159 -2.53 3.74 -22.41
CA THR A 159 -1.10 3.56 -22.63
C THR A 159 -0.37 4.22 -21.47
N TRP A 160 0.32 3.44 -20.69
CA TRP A 160 1.09 3.95 -19.59
C TRP A 160 2.43 4.48 -20.07
N PRO A 161 2.77 5.72 -19.71
CA PRO A 161 4.13 6.21 -19.91
C PRO A 161 5.06 5.45 -18.95
N VAL A 162 6.32 5.86 -18.91
CA VAL A 162 7.29 5.29 -17.98
C VAL A 162 6.77 5.37 -16.52
N LEU A 163 7.08 4.35 -15.72
CA LEU A 163 6.51 4.19 -14.36
C LEU A 163 6.66 5.44 -13.48
N HIS A 164 7.77 6.17 -13.60
CA HIS A 164 7.97 7.37 -12.78
C HIS A 164 6.98 8.50 -13.08
N GLU A 165 6.41 8.57 -14.27
CA GLU A 165 5.37 9.56 -14.57
C GLU A 165 4.04 9.19 -13.91
N VAL A 166 3.74 7.91 -13.80
CA VAL A 166 2.56 7.41 -13.06
C VAL A 166 2.74 7.67 -11.57
N LEU A 167 3.92 7.35 -11.02
CA LEU A 167 4.22 7.55 -9.59
C LEU A 167 4.19 9.02 -9.16
N ARG A 168 4.42 9.96 -10.08
CA ARG A 168 4.40 11.41 -9.84
C ARG A 168 3.00 12.03 -9.84
N GLN A 169 1.96 11.25 -10.06
CA GLN A 169 0.58 11.73 -10.05
C GLN A 169 -0.04 11.56 -8.65
N PRO A 170 -0.23 12.64 -7.87
CA PRO A 170 -0.76 12.54 -6.50
C PRO A 170 -2.16 11.93 -6.46
N SER A 171 -2.97 12.12 -7.50
CA SER A 171 -4.32 11.55 -7.60
C SER A 171 -4.34 10.03 -7.78
N ARG A 172 -3.24 9.44 -8.26
CA ARG A 172 -3.08 7.99 -8.45
C ARG A 172 -2.23 7.37 -7.35
N ASN A 173 -1.19 8.06 -6.90
CA ASN A 173 -0.24 7.55 -5.93
C ASN A 173 -0.53 8.10 -4.53
N PHE A 174 -1.30 7.37 -3.72
CA PHE A 174 -1.58 7.82 -2.36
C PHE A 174 -0.33 7.79 -1.43
N LEU A 175 0.81 7.23 -1.90
CA LEU A 175 2.11 7.34 -1.25
C LEU A 175 2.97 8.48 -1.81
N TYR A 176 2.41 9.36 -2.65
CA TYR A 176 3.12 10.52 -3.15
C TYR A 176 3.62 11.38 -1.99
N ASP A 177 4.92 11.65 -1.99
CA ASP A 177 5.65 12.39 -0.94
C ASP A 177 5.39 11.86 0.50
N HIS A 178 5.22 10.53 0.63
CA HIS A 178 4.92 9.89 1.92
C HIS A 178 5.98 10.16 2.99
N LEU A 179 7.26 10.22 2.60
CA LEU A 179 8.36 10.46 3.52
C LEU A 179 8.51 11.95 3.90
N GLY A 180 7.92 12.85 3.13
CA GLY A 180 7.97 14.29 3.34
C GLY A 180 9.31 14.93 2.96
N TYR A 181 10.08 14.28 2.09
CA TYR A 181 11.37 14.79 1.60
C TYR A 181 11.28 15.45 0.21
N GLY A 182 10.08 15.54 -0.37
CA GLY A 182 9.89 15.89 -1.78
C GLY A 182 10.47 14.81 -2.71
N GLU A 183 10.40 13.57 -2.27
CA GLU A 183 11.03 12.44 -2.96
C GLU A 183 10.36 12.07 -4.27
N ASP A 184 9.12 12.51 -4.51
CA ASP A 184 8.41 12.31 -5.78
C ASP A 184 8.26 13.60 -6.59
N ASP A 185 8.74 14.72 -6.08
CA ASP A 185 8.68 16.00 -6.77
C ASP A 185 9.66 16.02 -7.96
N PRO A 186 9.16 16.13 -9.21
CA PRO A 186 10.02 16.14 -10.41
C PRO A 186 10.97 17.33 -10.47
N ALA A 187 10.63 18.43 -9.80
CA ALA A 187 11.49 19.62 -9.75
C ALA A 187 12.65 19.46 -8.75
N ARG A 188 12.62 18.43 -7.89
CA ARG A 188 13.62 18.18 -6.84
C ARG A 188 14.44 16.92 -7.12
N HIS A 189 13.93 15.80 -6.70
CA HIS A 189 14.72 14.57 -6.61
C HIS A 189 13.97 13.31 -7.09
N ALA A 190 12.79 13.46 -7.65
CA ALA A 190 11.95 12.33 -8.02
C ALA A 190 12.74 11.26 -8.78
N PRO A 191 12.59 9.99 -8.42
CA PRO A 191 13.30 8.92 -9.08
C PRO A 191 12.90 8.83 -10.56
N ARG A 192 13.86 8.53 -11.41
CA ARG A 192 13.60 8.09 -12.80
C ARG A 192 13.53 6.58 -12.77
N ILE A 193 12.37 6.05 -13.09
CA ILE A 193 12.04 4.62 -13.00
C ILE A 193 11.40 4.22 -14.33
N ASP A 194 12.16 3.46 -15.11
CA ASP A 194 11.79 3.04 -16.47
C ASP A 194 12.02 1.52 -16.58
N PRO A 195 11.12 0.70 -16.01
CA PRO A 195 11.25 -0.74 -16.02
C PRO A 195 10.86 -1.35 -17.36
N ASP A 196 11.50 -2.44 -17.73
CA ASP A 196 10.90 -3.40 -18.66
C ASP A 196 9.88 -4.31 -17.94
N CYS A 197 9.28 -5.27 -18.64
CA CYS A 197 8.28 -6.15 -18.05
C CYS A 197 8.84 -7.03 -16.92
N ALA A 198 10.12 -7.36 -16.94
CA ALA A 198 10.76 -8.15 -15.89
C ALA A 198 11.07 -7.30 -14.65
N ASP A 199 11.42 -6.05 -14.86
CA ASP A 199 11.76 -5.11 -13.79
C ASP A 199 10.52 -4.58 -13.06
N LEU A 200 9.41 -4.43 -13.77
CA LEU A 200 8.20 -3.74 -13.29
C LEU A 200 7.71 -4.23 -11.91
N PRO A 201 7.50 -5.52 -11.67
CA PRO A 201 7.02 -5.99 -10.36
C PRO A 201 8.02 -5.74 -9.24
N TYR A 202 9.31 -5.83 -9.53
CA TYR A 202 10.36 -5.53 -8.56
C TYR A 202 10.42 -4.04 -8.23
N PHE A 203 10.28 -3.18 -9.24
CA PHE A 203 10.33 -1.73 -9.05
C PHE A 203 9.14 -1.23 -8.25
N LEU A 204 7.95 -1.74 -8.53
CA LEU A 204 6.75 -1.45 -7.75
C LEU A 204 6.93 -1.89 -6.29
N ARG A 205 7.40 -3.11 -6.07
CA ARG A 205 7.62 -3.65 -4.74
C ARG A 205 8.72 -2.90 -3.98
N ALA A 206 9.83 -2.56 -4.64
CA ALA A 206 10.92 -1.79 -4.05
C ALA A 206 10.50 -0.36 -3.70
N TYR A 207 9.75 0.31 -4.57
CA TYR A 207 9.23 1.65 -4.29
C TYR A 207 8.30 1.65 -3.08
N PHE A 208 7.35 0.72 -3.00
CA PHE A 208 6.47 0.57 -1.86
C PHE A 208 7.24 0.27 -0.57
N ALA A 209 8.21 -0.65 -0.64
CA ALA A 209 9.07 -0.98 0.49
C ALA A 209 9.90 0.21 0.96
N PHE A 210 10.45 1.00 0.05
CA PHE A 210 11.16 2.23 0.34
C PHE A 210 10.28 3.24 1.08
N LYS A 211 9.04 3.45 0.61
CA LYS A 211 8.10 4.37 1.24
C LYS A 211 7.74 3.98 2.68
N LEU A 212 7.57 2.70 2.91
CA LEU A 212 7.09 2.21 4.21
C LEU A 212 8.19 1.65 5.12
N GLY A 213 9.45 1.68 4.70
CA GLY A 213 10.57 1.15 5.49
C GLY A 213 10.50 -0.36 5.67
N LEU A 214 10.17 -1.09 4.59
CA LEU A 214 10.04 -2.54 4.58
C LEU A 214 11.30 -3.20 4.03
N PRO A 215 11.60 -4.45 4.41
CA PRO A 215 12.67 -5.20 3.78
C PRO A 215 12.32 -5.51 2.33
N PHE A 216 13.34 -5.48 1.48
CA PHE A 216 13.26 -5.86 0.09
C PHE A 216 14.48 -6.68 -0.29
N GLY A 217 14.26 -7.74 -1.05
CA GLY A 217 15.31 -8.59 -1.56
C GLY A 217 15.02 -9.02 -2.98
N TYR A 218 16.07 -9.36 -3.70
CA TYR A 218 16.00 -9.91 -5.05
C TYR A 218 17.17 -10.82 -5.28
N SER A 219 17.06 -11.73 -6.22
CA SER A 219 18.12 -12.62 -6.64
C SER A 219 18.75 -12.10 -7.92
N ARG A 220 20.07 -12.00 -7.93
CA ARG A 220 20.82 -11.82 -9.16
C ARG A 220 21.03 -13.18 -9.78
N CYS A 221 20.44 -13.42 -10.93
CA CYS A 221 20.51 -14.69 -11.63
C CYS A 221 21.27 -14.54 -12.94
N THR A 222 21.98 -15.60 -13.34
CA THR A 222 22.46 -15.74 -14.71
C THR A 222 21.29 -16.12 -15.62
N ARG A 223 21.39 -15.84 -16.90
CA ARG A 223 20.33 -16.22 -17.85
C ARG A 223 20.26 -17.73 -18.12
N GLY A 224 21.19 -18.49 -17.57
CA GLY A 224 21.40 -19.87 -18.00
C GLY A 224 21.96 -19.95 -19.41
N GLY A 225 22.17 -21.15 -19.93
CA GLY A 225 22.68 -21.38 -21.28
C GLY A 225 22.68 -22.85 -21.61
N SER A 226 23.31 -23.21 -22.73
CA SER A 226 23.41 -24.60 -23.21
C SER A 226 24.08 -25.59 -22.23
N GLY A 227 24.63 -25.11 -21.13
CA GLY A 227 25.31 -25.90 -20.12
C GLY A 227 24.61 -25.99 -18.75
N GLY A 228 23.48 -25.35 -18.54
CA GLY A 228 22.80 -25.44 -17.23
C GLY A 228 21.72 -24.41 -16.96
N PRO A 229 20.95 -24.63 -15.88
CA PRO A 229 19.91 -23.72 -15.44
C PRO A 229 20.50 -22.38 -14.95
N PRO A 230 19.68 -21.31 -14.78
CA PRO A 230 20.10 -20.09 -14.12
C PRO A 230 20.63 -20.38 -12.71
N THR A 231 21.73 -19.72 -12.36
CA THR A 231 22.27 -19.73 -10.99
C THR A 231 22.05 -18.38 -10.36
N CYS A 232 21.58 -18.35 -9.12
CA CYS A 232 21.16 -17.14 -8.44
C CYS A 232 21.96 -16.88 -7.16
N VAL A 233 22.29 -15.61 -6.92
CA VAL A 233 22.84 -15.12 -5.66
C VAL A 233 21.82 -14.14 -5.08
N ARG A 234 21.40 -14.40 -3.84
CA ARG A 234 20.39 -13.56 -3.18
C ARG A 234 21.02 -12.28 -2.62
N TRP A 235 20.35 -11.19 -2.85
CA TRP A 235 20.72 -9.85 -2.40
C TRP A 235 19.56 -9.21 -1.63
N SER A 236 19.87 -8.13 -0.88
CA SER A 236 18.87 -7.32 -0.24
C SER A 236 19.21 -5.83 -0.33
N ASN A 237 18.27 -4.94 0.02
CA ASN A 237 18.50 -3.51 0.05
C ASN A 237 19.66 -3.09 0.98
N SER A 238 19.88 -3.83 2.05
CA SER A 238 20.97 -3.55 3.00
C SER A 238 22.36 -3.96 2.50
N MET A 239 22.43 -4.95 1.61
CA MET A 239 23.71 -5.48 1.10
C MET A 239 24.34 -4.60 0.02
N THR A 240 23.56 -3.73 -0.63
CA THR A 240 24.02 -2.92 -1.78
C THR A 240 24.35 -1.48 -1.42
N ALA A 241 24.11 -1.08 -0.18
CA ALA A 241 24.24 0.30 0.28
C ALA A 241 25.61 0.92 0.04
N SER A 242 26.69 0.16 0.24
CA SER A 242 28.08 0.65 0.10
C SER A 242 28.46 1.03 -1.34
N LYS A 243 27.67 0.63 -2.34
CA LYS A 243 27.92 0.89 -3.76
C LYS A 243 26.95 1.91 -4.34
N ILE A 244 26.06 2.48 -3.52
CA ILE A 244 25.01 3.40 -3.99
C ILE A 244 25.39 4.82 -3.61
N GLU A 245 25.60 5.61 -4.62
CA GLU A 245 25.85 7.03 -4.50
C GLU A 245 24.55 7.82 -4.40
N GLY A 246 24.61 8.97 -3.80
CA GLY A 246 23.49 9.89 -3.66
C GLY A 246 23.14 10.17 -2.21
N ARG A 247 23.02 11.45 -1.90
CA ARG A 247 22.71 11.91 -0.55
C ARG A 247 21.20 11.89 -0.27
N HIS A 248 20.40 12.26 -1.28
CA HIS A 248 18.94 12.28 -1.14
C HIS A 248 18.36 10.87 -1.27
N PRO A 249 17.38 10.49 -0.43
CA PRO A 249 16.78 9.15 -0.43
C PRO A 249 16.26 8.70 -1.79
N ALA A 250 15.55 9.57 -2.51
CA ALA A 250 15.05 9.28 -3.85
C ALA A 250 16.16 8.99 -4.86
N LYS A 251 17.29 9.69 -4.76
CA LYS A 251 18.46 9.46 -5.61
C LYS A 251 19.09 8.09 -5.32
N ARG A 252 19.14 7.70 -4.06
CA ARG A 252 19.62 6.36 -3.69
C ARG A 252 18.70 5.27 -4.23
N LEU A 253 17.39 5.46 -4.11
CA LEU A 253 16.42 4.53 -4.70
C LEU A 253 16.62 4.44 -6.21
N SER A 254 16.68 5.56 -6.94
CA SER A 254 16.90 5.56 -8.39
C SER A 254 18.16 4.80 -8.79
N ASN A 255 19.28 5.08 -8.12
CA ASN A 255 20.54 4.39 -8.39
C ASN A 255 20.44 2.89 -8.09
N PHE A 256 19.80 2.52 -6.99
CA PHE A 256 19.56 1.11 -6.64
C PHE A 256 18.74 0.40 -7.72
N LEU A 257 17.65 0.98 -8.16
CA LEU A 257 16.78 0.41 -9.19
C LEU A 257 17.51 0.27 -10.52
N ALA A 258 18.12 1.36 -11.00
CA ALA A 258 18.74 1.39 -12.33
C ALA A 258 20.07 0.60 -12.41
N VAL A 259 20.90 0.66 -11.37
CA VAL A 259 22.25 0.08 -11.41
C VAL A 259 22.30 -1.33 -10.83
N ASN A 260 21.55 -1.59 -9.77
CA ASN A 260 21.61 -2.88 -9.08
C ASN A 260 20.49 -3.80 -9.54
N LEU A 261 19.25 -3.35 -9.46
CA LEU A 261 18.08 -4.20 -9.66
C LEU A 261 17.88 -4.52 -11.14
N ALA A 262 17.77 -3.53 -12.03
CA ALA A 262 17.54 -3.73 -13.46
C ALA A 262 18.64 -4.58 -14.14
N ASN A 263 19.87 -4.55 -13.64
CA ASN A 263 20.96 -5.39 -14.16
C ASN A 263 21.00 -6.80 -13.55
N ALA A 264 20.13 -7.11 -12.60
CA ALA A 264 20.14 -8.37 -11.88
C ALA A 264 18.94 -9.26 -12.21
N VAL A 265 17.77 -8.65 -12.41
CA VAL A 265 16.53 -9.37 -12.67
C VAL A 265 16.27 -9.47 -14.17
N HIS A 266 15.64 -10.57 -14.57
CA HIS A 266 15.20 -10.78 -15.95
C HIS A 266 14.13 -11.87 -16.00
N SER A 267 13.27 -11.85 -16.99
CA SER A 267 12.11 -12.76 -17.11
C SER A 267 12.48 -14.24 -17.11
N GLY A 268 13.68 -14.59 -17.58
CA GLY A 268 14.15 -15.98 -17.54
C GLY A 268 14.42 -16.51 -16.14
N ALA A 269 14.77 -15.64 -15.18
CA ALA A 269 15.11 -16.02 -13.81
C ALA A 269 13.88 -16.34 -12.94
N VAL A 270 12.68 -15.99 -13.39
CA VAL A 270 11.44 -16.17 -12.65
C VAL A 270 10.57 -17.30 -13.19
N ARG A 271 11.09 -18.08 -14.14
CA ARG A 271 10.44 -19.29 -14.64
C ARG A 271 10.56 -20.39 -13.60
N THR A 272 9.54 -20.51 -12.80
CA THR A 272 9.49 -21.51 -11.74
C THR A 272 8.55 -22.65 -12.12
N ALA A 273 8.88 -23.88 -11.71
CA ALA A 273 7.89 -24.93 -11.67
C ALA A 273 6.80 -24.57 -10.66
N ALA A 274 5.60 -25.10 -10.85
CA ALA A 274 4.46 -24.80 -9.95
C ALA A 274 4.70 -25.20 -8.48
N THR A 275 5.76 -25.95 -8.19
CA THR A 275 6.15 -26.38 -6.84
C THR A 275 7.43 -25.72 -6.36
N ASP A 276 7.99 -24.78 -7.12
CA ASP A 276 9.27 -24.12 -6.81
C ASP A 276 9.01 -22.84 -6.01
N ASP A 277 9.45 -22.80 -4.78
CA ASP A 277 9.40 -21.65 -3.88
C ASP A 277 10.80 -21.07 -3.55
N ALA A 278 11.82 -21.56 -4.24
CA ALA A 278 13.22 -21.18 -3.99
C ALA A 278 13.67 -19.94 -4.77
N THR A 279 12.84 -19.41 -5.67
CA THR A 279 13.10 -18.19 -6.45
C THR A 279 12.48 -16.97 -5.82
N ASP A 280 12.63 -15.79 -6.45
CA ASP A 280 12.03 -14.54 -5.96
C ASP A 280 10.50 -14.55 -6.03
N TYR A 281 9.94 -15.32 -6.96
CA TYR A 281 8.51 -15.57 -7.08
C TYR A 281 8.18 -16.96 -6.57
N TYR A 282 7.03 -17.09 -5.98
CA TYR A 282 6.48 -18.37 -5.55
C TYR A 282 5.08 -18.57 -6.15
N PRO A 283 4.71 -19.81 -6.48
CA PRO A 283 3.38 -20.09 -7.01
C PRO A 283 2.32 -19.84 -5.94
N ILE A 284 1.17 -19.34 -6.39
CA ILE A 284 0.00 -19.11 -5.55
C ILE A 284 -1.17 -19.97 -6.05
N GLU A 285 -2.04 -20.38 -5.14
CA GLU A 285 -3.29 -21.00 -5.50
C GLU A 285 -4.17 -20.03 -6.30
N LEU A 286 -4.82 -20.51 -7.36
CA LEU A 286 -5.76 -19.71 -8.15
C LEU A 286 -7.10 -19.61 -7.41
N SER A 287 -7.24 -18.58 -6.61
CA SER A 287 -8.44 -18.28 -5.85
C SER A 287 -8.83 -16.81 -5.96
N ARG A 288 -10.05 -16.49 -5.50
CA ARG A 288 -10.50 -15.08 -5.46
C ARG A 288 -9.64 -14.22 -4.54
N GLN A 289 -9.02 -14.80 -3.54
CA GLN A 289 -8.20 -14.12 -2.54
C GLN A 289 -6.76 -13.90 -3.03
N THR A 290 -6.27 -14.73 -3.90
CA THR A 290 -4.88 -14.68 -4.39
C THR A 290 -4.75 -13.92 -5.70
N LEU A 291 -5.77 -13.95 -6.57
CA LEU A 291 -5.83 -13.14 -7.81
C LEU A 291 -6.22 -11.70 -7.49
N ARG A 292 -5.31 -10.95 -6.90
CA ARG A 292 -5.49 -9.59 -6.43
C ARG A 292 -4.48 -8.63 -7.08
N PRO A 293 -4.69 -7.31 -7.04
CA PRO A 293 -3.71 -6.36 -7.54
C PRO A 293 -2.33 -6.58 -6.92
N GLY A 294 -1.29 -6.55 -7.75
CA GLY A 294 0.07 -6.91 -7.36
C GLY A 294 0.44 -8.39 -7.54
N THR A 295 -0.51 -9.27 -7.84
CA THR A 295 -0.22 -10.64 -8.27
C THR A 295 0.46 -10.61 -9.64
N ILE A 296 1.41 -11.52 -9.85
CA ILE A 296 2.23 -11.57 -11.05
C ILE A 296 1.81 -12.76 -11.88
N PHE A 297 1.66 -12.55 -13.18
CA PHE A 297 1.59 -13.61 -14.17
C PHE A 297 2.92 -13.67 -14.91
N ALA A 298 3.63 -14.79 -14.76
CA ALA A 298 4.86 -15.06 -15.46
C ALA A 298 4.58 -16.00 -16.66
N ASP A 299 4.63 -15.45 -17.87
CA ASP A 299 4.47 -16.20 -19.09
C ASP A 299 5.72 -17.08 -19.32
N PRO A 300 5.55 -18.39 -19.62
CA PRO A 300 6.68 -19.25 -19.94
C PRO A 300 7.51 -18.77 -21.15
N TYR A 301 6.97 -17.92 -22.00
CA TYR A 301 7.68 -17.34 -23.13
C TYR A 301 8.49 -16.07 -22.80
N GLY A 302 8.42 -15.59 -21.55
CA GLY A 302 9.32 -14.57 -21.05
C GLY A 302 8.68 -13.21 -20.76
N HIS A 303 7.36 -13.06 -20.89
CA HIS A 303 6.66 -11.87 -20.46
C HIS A 303 6.22 -11.96 -19.00
N ILE A 304 6.18 -10.85 -18.33
CA ILE A 304 5.68 -10.71 -16.96
C ILE A 304 4.62 -9.63 -16.94
N LEU A 305 3.48 -9.94 -16.35
CA LEU A 305 2.38 -9.01 -16.16
C LEU A 305 2.07 -8.87 -14.67
N VAL A 306 1.71 -7.67 -14.26
CA VAL A 306 1.23 -7.38 -12.90
C VAL A 306 -0.28 -7.16 -12.95
N VAL A 307 -1.04 -7.92 -12.19
CA VAL A 307 -2.48 -7.68 -12.05
C VAL A 307 -2.69 -6.32 -11.42
N ALA A 308 -3.33 -5.42 -12.17
CA ALA A 308 -3.62 -4.05 -11.72
C ALA A 308 -5.01 -3.96 -11.09
N ARG A 309 -6.00 -4.66 -11.64
CA ARG A 309 -7.37 -4.62 -11.15
C ARG A 309 -8.08 -5.94 -11.38
N ARG A 310 -8.92 -6.31 -10.42
CA ARG A 310 -9.85 -7.42 -10.55
C ARG A 310 -11.28 -6.91 -10.50
N VAL A 311 -12.07 -7.22 -11.53
CA VAL A 311 -13.51 -7.00 -11.56
C VAL A 311 -14.21 -8.32 -11.23
N PRO A 312 -15.00 -8.38 -10.15
CA PRO A 312 -15.73 -9.60 -9.81
C PRO A 312 -16.76 -9.97 -10.87
N GLN A 313 -16.97 -11.26 -11.05
CA GLN A 313 -18.13 -11.75 -11.83
C GLN A 313 -19.41 -11.42 -11.09
N THR A 314 -20.42 -11.01 -11.86
CA THR A 314 -21.81 -10.85 -11.41
C THR A 314 -22.72 -11.86 -12.11
N ALA A 315 -24.02 -11.80 -11.85
CA ALA A 315 -25.00 -12.61 -12.57
C ALA A 315 -25.11 -12.20 -14.06
N GLU A 316 -24.81 -10.93 -14.35
CA GLU A 316 -25.01 -10.30 -15.68
C GLU A 316 -23.70 -10.20 -16.48
N ALA A 317 -22.53 -10.26 -15.82
CA ALA A 317 -21.24 -10.03 -16.46
C ALA A 317 -20.15 -10.97 -15.97
N SER A 318 -19.29 -11.39 -16.89
CA SER A 318 -18.08 -12.16 -16.56
C SER A 318 -17.09 -11.33 -15.74
N GLY A 319 -16.40 -11.97 -14.81
CA GLY A 319 -15.27 -11.35 -14.11
C GLY A 319 -14.09 -11.09 -15.06
N MET A 320 -13.30 -10.07 -14.76
CA MET A 320 -12.13 -9.69 -15.55
C MET A 320 -10.92 -9.44 -14.66
N LEU A 321 -9.73 -9.72 -15.20
CA LEU A 321 -8.45 -9.31 -14.67
C LEU A 321 -7.80 -8.34 -15.65
N PHE A 322 -7.45 -7.16 -15.16
CA PHE A 322 -6.63 -6.21 -15.90
C PHE A 322 -5.20 -6.33 -15.40
N ALA A 323 -4.27 -6.42 -16.32
CA ALA A 323 -2.84 -6.51 -16.02
C ALA A 323 -2.04 -5.56 -16.93
N ILE A 324 -0.90 -5.15 -16.45
CA ILE A 324 0.05 -4.27 -17.12
C ILE A 324 1.40 -4.95 -17.28
#